data_0625487e38204edc6bf31f2b0466409f
#
_entry.id   0625487e38204edc6bf31f2b0466409f
#
_cell.length_a   1.000
_cell.length_b   1.000
_cell.length_c   1.000
_cell.angle_alpha   90.00
_cell.angle_beta   90.00
_cell.angle_gamma   90.00
#
_symmetry.space_group_name_H-M   'P 1'
#
loop_
_entity.id
_entity.type
_entity.pdbx_description
1 polymer ?
#
loop_
_entity_poly.entity_id
_entity_poly.type
_entity_poly.pdbx_seq_one_letter_code
_entity_poly.pdbx_strand_id
1 'polypeptide(L)'
;MSTTYYICRKKEYERAEAITNFVERIRRTLHSYLDVSLPPELKDDLQLTDDLEDAVEPMCNMLSQYIGYSPEVRLCTRTGGRIVWHREDTAEAGFSESDELVVIDEYGKVVPLKEFLTSVGVQQKNGY
;
A
#
# COMPACT_ATOMS: atom_id res chain seq x y z
N MET A 1 17.56 12.61 -7.53
CA MET A 1 16.32 11.87 -7.18
C MET A 1 16.55 11.04 -5.94
N SER A 2 15.59 11.06 -5.04
CA SER A 2 15.65 10.23 -3.83
C SER A 2 14.54 9.19 -3.84
N THR A 3 14.83 8.04 -3.27
CA THR A 3 13.88 6.95 -3.14
C THR A 3 13.79 6.54 -1.68
N THR A 4 12.58 6.54 -1.14
CA THR A 4 12.34 6.09 0.23
C THR A 4 11.89 4.63 0.21
N TYR A 5 12.51 3.86 1.08
CA TYR A 5 12.20 2.44 1.28
C TYR A 5 11.51 2.27 2.62
N TYR A 6 10.47 1.45 2.61
CA TYR A 6 9.66 1.14 3.79
C TYR A 6 9.85 -0.32 4.16
N ILE A 7 9.64 -0.65 5.42
CA ILE A 7 9.78 -2.00 5.94
C ILE A 7 8.53 -2.36 6.75
N CYS A 8 8.06 -3.60 6.61
CA CYS A 8 6.97 -4.13 7.42
C CYS A 8 7.05 -5.66 7.51
N ARG A 9 6.24 -6.21 8.41
CA ARG A 9 6.09 -7.66 8.49
C ARG A 9 5.37 -8.16 7.24
N LYS A 10 5.90 -9.23 6.67
CA LYS A 10 5.34 -9.84 5.45
C LYS A 10 3.87 -10.19 5.61
N LYS A 11 3.49 -10.76 6.76
CA LYS A 11 2.09 -11.12 7.05
C LYS A 11 1.17 -9.90 7.07
N GLU A 12 1.63 -8.81 7.68
CA GLU A 12 0.87 -7.56 7.74
C GLU A 12 0.74 -6.92 6.36
N TYR A 13 1.81 -6.96 5.56
CA TYR A 13 1.78 -6.48 4.19
C TYR A 13 0.79 -7.26 3.34
N GLU A 14 0.84 -8.60 3.40
CA GLU A 14 -0.07 -9.47 2.64
C GLU A 14 -1.51 -9.24 3.04
N ARG A 15 -1.77 -9.05 4.34
CA ARG A 15 -3.10 -8.74 4.86
C ARG A 15 -3.61 -7.40 4.33
N ALA A 16 -2.79 -6.35 4.40
CA ALA A 16 -3.15 -5.03 3.91
C ALA A 16 -3.43 -5.05 2.42
N GLU A 17 -2.61 -5.76 1.65
CA GLU A 17 -2.80 -5.92 0.20
C GLU A 17 -4.09 -6.67 -0.11
N ALA A 18 -4.38 -7.76 0.62
CA ALA A 18 -5.60 -8.55 0.43
C ALA A 18 -6.84 -7.70 0.71
N ILE A 19 -6.81 -6.88 1.76
CA ILE A 19 -7.93 -5.99 2.10
C ILE A 19 -8.09 -4.91 1.02
N THR A 20 -7.00 -4.32 0.56
CA THR A 20 -7.03 -3.31 -0.51
C THR A 20 -7.63 -3.90 -1.79
N ASN A 21 -7.19 -5.09 -2.18
CA ASN A 21 -7.73 -5.80 -3.36
C ASN A 21 -9.20 -6.12 -3.20
N PHE A 22 -9.62 -6.50 -1.99
CA PHE A 22 -11.03 -6.79 -1.68
C PHE A 22 -11.89 -5.53 -1.84
N VAL A 23 -11.45 -4.40 -1.30
CA VAL A 23 -12.16 -3.11 -1.42
C VAL A 23 -12.27 -2.69 -2.88
N GLU A 24 -11.18 -2.82 -3.65
CA GLU A 24 -11.19 -2.52 -5.09
C GLU A 24 -12.16 -3.41 -5.85
N ARG A 25 -12.24 -4.69 -5.48
CA ARG A 25 -13.18 -5.63 -6.09
C ARG A 25 -14.63 -5.23 -5.80
N ILE A 26 -14.93 -4.85 -4.57
CA ILE A 26 -16.26 -4.35 -4.19
C ILE A 26 -16.60 -3.12 -5.01
N ARG A 27 -15.67 -2.15 -5.10
CA ARG A 27 -15.86 -0.92 -5.86
C ARG A 27 -16.21 -1.23 -7.32
N ARG A 28 -15.43 -2.07 -7.98
CA ARG A 28 -15.67 -2.48 -9.37
C ARG A 28 -16.99 -3.20 -9.55
N THR A 29 -17.34 -4.10 -8.63
CA THR A 29 -18.57 -4.86 -8.67
C THR A 29 -19.78 -3.93 -8.54
N LEU A 30 -19.74 -2.95 -7.63
CA LEU A 30 -20.82 -1.98 -7.45
C LEU A 30 -20.99 -1.09 -8.69
N HIS A 31 -19.89 -0.61 -9.27
CA HIS A 31 -19.96 0.18 -10.50
C HIS A 31 -20.53 -0.63 -11.66
N SER A 32 -20.08 -1.87 -11.84
CA SER A 32 -20.62 -2.76 -12.88
C SER A 32 -22.10 -3.06 -12.65
N TYR A 33 -22.49 -3.28 -11.40
CA TYR A 33 -23.88 -3.55 -11.05
C TYR A 33 -24.78 -2.35 -11.39
N LEU A 34 -24.34 -1.13 -11.09
CA LEU A 34 -25.06 0.09 -11.43
C LEU A 34 -25.21 0.23 -12.94
N ASP A 35 -24.15 -0.01 -13.70
CA ASP A 35 -24.18 0.10 -15.17
C ASP A 35 -25.13 -0.91 -15.82
N VAL A 36 -25.16 -2.15 -15.32
CA VAL A 36 -25.91 -3.26 -15.94
C VAL A 36 -27.36 -3.30 -15.44
N SER A 37 -27.59 -3.00 -14.16
CA SER A 37 -28.86 -3.22 -13.48
C SER A 37 -29.78 -1.99 -13.47
N LEU A 38 -29.28 -0.82 -13.85
CA LEU A 38 -30.12 0.37 -13.95
C LEU A 38 -31.17 0.18 -15.05
N PRO A 39 -32.46 0.43 -14.75
CA PRO A 39 -33.49 0.40 -15.78
C PRO A 39 -33.17 1.39 -16.91
N PRO A 40 -33.50 1.05 -18.16
CA PRO A 40 -33.22 1.94 -19.31
C PRO A 40 -33.73 3.35 -19.15
N GLU A 41 -34.89 3.52 -18.47
CA GLU A 41 -35.51 4.83 -18.22
C GLU A 41 -34.64 5.71 -17.31
N LEU A 42 -33.77 5.10 -16.47
CA LEU A 42 -32.93 5.82 -15.50
C LEU A 42 -31.52 6.01 -16.00
N LYS A 43 -31.09 5.27 -17.03
CA LYS A 43 -29.72 5.35 -17.55
C LYS A 43 -29.32 6.73 -18.05
N ASP A 44 -30.31 7.47 -18.60
CA ASP A 44 -30.08 8.81 -19.13
C ASP A 44 -30.17 9.90 -18.05
N ASP A 45 -30.53 9.52 -16.82
CA ASP A 45 -30.58 10.46 -15.70
C ASP A 45 -29.16 10.56 -15.09
N LEU A 46 -28.39 11.52 -15.60
CA LEU A 46 -27.01 11.75 -15.17
C LEU A 46 -26.94 12.14 -13.69
N GLN A 47 -27.93 12.85 -13.18
CA GLN A 47 -27.94 13.26 -11.78
C GLN A 47 -28.10 12.04 -10.86
N LEU A 48 -29.00 11.13 -11.19
CA LEU A 48 -29.22 9.92 -10.43
C LEU A 48 -27.98 9.03 -10.44
N THR A 49 -27.34 8.89 -11.60
CA THR A 49 -26.12 8.09 -11.76
C THR A 49 -24.99 8.65 -10.89
N ASP A 50 -24.80 9.98 -10.92
CA ASP A 50 -23.79 10.64 -10.09
C ASP A 50 -24.09 10.47 -8.60
N ASP A 51 -25.36 10.61 -8.19
CA ASP A 51 -25.78 10.44 -6.81
C ASP A 51 -25.50 9.00 -6.32
N LEU A 52 -25.74 7.99 -7.15
CA LEU A 52 -25.49 6.60 -6.82
C LEU A 52 -23.99 6.30 -6.72
N GLU A 53 -23.19 6.85 -7.63
CA GLU A 53 -21.73 6.73 -7.57
C GLU A 53 -21.18 7.41 -6.32
N ASP A 54 -21.67 8.60 -5.99
CA ASP A 54 -21.29 9.33 -4.78
C ASP A 54 -21.67 8.56 -3.51
N ALA A 55 -22.75 7.79 -3.53
CA ALA A 55 -23.16 6.95 -2.40
C ALA A 55 -22.24 5.75 -2.18
N VAL A 56 -21.61 5.25 -3.24
CA VAL A 56 -20.66 4.12 -3.17
C VAL A 56 -19.35 4.53 -2.52
N GLU A 57 -18.86 5.74 -2.80
CA GLU A 57 -17.56 6.20 -2.28
C GLU A 57 -17.46 6.23 -0.75
N PRO A 58 -18.47 6.74 0.01
CA PRO A 58 -18.42 6.68 1.46
C PRO A 58 -18.35 5.25 2.02
N MET A 59 -19.00 4.31 1.38
CA MET A 59 -18.94 2.89 1.77
C MET A 59 -17.55 2.32 1.57
N CYS A 60 -16.92 2.62 0.44
CA CYS A 60 -15.55 2.20 0.15
C CYS A 60 -14.57 2.86 1.11
N ASN A 61 -14.77 4.15 1.42
CA ASN A 61 -13.94 4.86 2.37
C ASN A 61 -14.08 4.29 3.78
N MET A 62 -15.28 3.91 4.20
CA MET A 62 -15.51 3.28 5.49
C MET A 62 -14.78 1.94 5.59
N LEU A 63 -14.84 1.13 4.53
CA LEU A 63 -14.10 -0.13 4.46
C LEU A 63 -12.59 0.12 4.48
N SER A 64 -12.13 1.16 3.79
CA SER A 64 -10.71 1.55 3.78
C SER A 64 -10.22 2.01 5.15
N GLN A 65 -11.08 2.55 6.00
CA GLN A 65 -10.72 2.92 7.37
C GLN A 65 -10.37 1.71 8.24
N TYR A 66 -10.98 0.55 7.98
CA TYR A 66 -10.57 -0.69 8.62
C TYR A 66 -9.18 -1.13 8.18
N ILE A 67 -8.73 -0.63 7.03
CA ILE A 67 -7.40 -0.86 6.50
C ILE A 67 -6.45 0.27 6.93
N GLY A 68 -6.94 1.35 7.50
CA GLY A 68 -6.22 2.60 7.77
C GLY A 68 -4.99 2.48 8.64
N TYR A 69 -4.59 1.26 8.95
CA TYR A 69 -3.32 0.94 9.55
C TYR A 69 -2.34 0.58 8.44
N SER A 70 -1.47 1.53 8.09
CA SER A 70 -0.32 1.22 7.25
C SER A 70 0.72 0.54 8.14
N PRO A 71 1.03 -0.76 7.94
CA PRO A 71 2.02 -1.43 8.77
C PRO A 71 3.45 -1.01 8.44
N GLU A 72 3.60 -0.18 7.42
CA GLU A 72 4.89 0.21 6.88
C GLU A 72 5.51 1.35 7.67
N VAL A 73 6.80 1.21 8.00
CA VAL A 73 7.60 2.29 8.57
C VAL A 73 8.78 2.58 7.65
N ARG A 74 9.30 3.80 7.72
CA ARG A 74 10.44 4.17 6.88
C ARG A 74 11.68 3.40 7.32
N LEU A 75 12.33 2.74 6.38
CA LEU A 75 13.59 2.03 6.60
C LEU A 75 14.78 2.94 6.30
N CYS A 76 14.83 3.46 5.10
CA CYS A 76 15.91 4.34 4.65
C CYS A 76 15.48 5.18 3.45
N THR A 77 16.24 6.23 3.20
CA THR A 77 16.09 7.06 2.01
C THR A 77 17.42 7.09 1.27
N ARG A 78 17.38 6.75 0.00
CA ARG A 78 18.54 6.76 -0.88
C ARG A 78 18.50 7.98 -1.77
N THR A 79 19.57 8.78 -1.72
CA THR A 79 19.74 9.95 -2.59
C THR A 79 21.09 9.83 -3.26
N GLY A 80 21.10 9.53 -4.56
CA GLY A 80 22.33 9.20 -5.27
C GLY A 80 22.96 7.95 -4.69
N GLY A 81 24.24 8.01 -4.31
CA GLY A 81 24.94 6.90 -3.65
C GLY A 81 24.86 6.92 -2.13
N ARG A 82 24.13 7.87 -1.57
CA ARG A 82 24.05 8.06 -0.12
C ARG A 82 22.75 7.47 0.43
N ILE A 83 22.84 6.75 1.56
CA ILE A 83 21.71 6.14 2.25
C ILE A 83 21.61 6.72 3.66
N VAL A 84 20.41 7.22 4.00
CA VAL A 84 20.08 7.69 5.34
C VAL A 84 19.11 6.69 5.95
N TRP A 85 19.50 6.07 7.07
CA TRP A 85 18.69 5.09 7.78
C TRP A 85 17.74 5.77 8.78
N HIS A 86 16.47 5.41 8.76
CA HIS A 86 15.47 5.91 9.69
C HIS A 86 15.37 4.98 10.91
N ARG A 87 16.41 4.97 11.73
CA ARG A 87 16.56 4.05 12.86
C ARG A 87 15.48 4.20 13.93
N GLU A 88 15.02 5.41 14.17
CA GLU A 88 13.97 5.67 15.15
C GLU A 88 12.66 5.02 14.74
N ASP A 89 12.27 5.18 13.48
CA ASP A 89 11.04 4.61 12.95
C ASP A 89 11.06 3.09 13.03
N THR A 90 12.18 2.47 12.67
CA THR A 90 12.32 1.00 12.72
C THR A 90 12.36 0.49 14.14
N ALA A 91 12.97 1.22 15.07
CA ALA A 91 13.01 0.84 16.48
C ALA A 91 11.61 0.88 17.11
N GLU A 92 10.83 1.91 16.80
CA GLU A 92 9.46 2.05 17.31
C GLU A 92 8.52 0.95 16.80
N ALA A 93 8.81 0.40 15.62
CA ALA A 93 7.99 -0.67 15.05
C ALA A 93 8.07 -1.98 15.84
N GLY A 94 9.12 -2.18 16.63
CA GLY A 94 9.24 -3.34 17.50
C GLY A 94 9.38 -4.67 16.78
N PHE A 95 10.09 -4.68 15.65
CA PHE A 95 10.33 -5.93 14.90
C PHE A 95 11.22 -6.89 15.73
N SER A 96 10.87 -8.18 15.68
CA SER A 96 11.67 -9.23 16.33
C SER A 96 12.46 -10.00 15.29
N GLU A 97 13.48 -10.75 15.76
CA GLU A 97 14.32 -11.58 14.88
C GLU A 97 13.53 -12.69 14.19
N SER A 98 12.41 -13.10 14.78
CA SER A 98 11.54 -14.12 14.22
C SER A 98 10.58 -13.59 13.14
N ASP A 99 10.48 -12.26 13.02
CA ASP A 99 9.60 -11.65 12.02
C ASP A 99 10.19 -11.79 10.62
N GLU A 100 9.37 -12.27 9.70
CA GLU A 100 9.69 -12.21 8.27
C GLU A 100 9.34 -10.81 7.77
N LEU A 101 10.35 -10.07 7.33
CA LEU A 101 10.21 -8.67 6.94
C LEU A 101 10.39 -8.49 5.43
N VAL A 102 9.65 -7.56 4.86
CA VAL A 102 9.77 -7.17 3.46
C VAL A 102 10.04 -5.67 3.36
N VAL A 103 10.74 -5.29 2.29
CA VAL A 103 11.06 -3.89 1.98
C VAL A 103 10.26 -3.49 0.75
N ILE A 104 9.61 -2.34 0.83
CA ILE A 104 8.75 -1.81 -0.22
C ILE A 104 9.27 -0.43 -0.61
N ASP A 105 9.48 -0.20 -1.90
CA ASP A 105 9.87 1.14 -2.38
C ASP A 105 8.65 2.02 -2.68
N GLU A 106 8.89 3.27 -3.03
CA GLU A 106 7.85 4.24 -3.38
C GLU A 106 7.02 3.80 -4.60
N TYR A 107 7.57 2.92 -5.41
CA TYR A 107 6.95 2.46 -6.64
C TYR A 107 6.17 1.15 -6.46
N GLY A 108 6.12 0.64 -5.23
CA GLY A 108 5.40 -0.59 -4.92
C GLY A 108 6.16 -1.87 -5.14
N LYS A 109 7.46 -1.80 -5.44
CA LYS A 109 8.29 -3.00 -5.58
C LYS A 109 8.60 -3.57 -4.20
N VAL A 110 8.35 -4.86 -4.04
CA VAL A 110 8.52 -5.58 -2.77
C VAL A 110 9.65 -6.58 -2.91
N VAL A 111 10.60 -6.52 -1.96
CA VAL A 111 11.70 -7.49 -1.91
C VAL A 111 11.88 -7.96 -0.47
N PRO A 112 12.34 -9.22 -0.24
CA PRO A 112 12.68 -9.66 1.11
C PRO A 112 13.79 -8.78 1.69
N LEU A 113 13.74 -8.58 3.01
CA LEU A 113 14.74 -7.74 3.70
C LEU A 113 16.15 -8.23 3.46
N LYS A 114 16.36 -9.54 3.46
CA LYS A 114 17.69 -10.13 3.24
C LYS A 114 18.27 -9.75 1.87
N GLU A 115 17.46 -9.80 0.82
CA GLU A 115 17.88 -9.40 -0.51
C GLU A 115 18.20 -7.91 -0.58
N PHE A 116 17.36 -7.10 0.04
CA PHE A 116 17.58 -5.65 0.11
C PHE A 116 18.88 -5.32 0.82
N LEU A 117 19.11 -5.91 1.98
CA LEU A 117 20.34 -5.67 2.77
C LEU A 117 21.58 -6.14 2.03
N THR A 118 21.52 -7.26 1.31
CA THR A 118 22.62 -7.74 0.49
C THR A 118 22.96 -6.74 -0.62
N SER A 119 21.94 -6.26 -1.30
CA SER A 119 22.09 -5.25 -2.38
C SER A 119 22.69 -3.95 -1.86
N VAL A 120 22.21 -3.46 -0.73
CA VAL A 120 22.68 -2.22 -0.10
C VAL A 120 24.05 -2.42 0.55
N GLY A 121 24.29 -3.60 1.14
CA GLY A 121 25.55 -3.92 1.78
C GLY A 121 26.75 -3.87 0.84
N VAL A 122 26.56 -4.30 -0.40
CA VAL A 122 27.60 -4.18 -1.43
C VAL A 122 27.92 -2.72 -1.71
N GLN A 123 26.91 -1.86 -1.77
CA GLN A 123 27.09 -0.43 -1.98
C GLN A 123 27.69 0.26 -0.75
N GLN A 124 27.32 -0.16 0.45
CA GLN A 124 27.87 0.38 1.70
C GLN A 124 29.37 0.07 1.82
N LYS A 125 29.80 -1.14 1.48
CA LYS A 125 31.22 -1.51 1.50
C LYS A 125 32.05 -0.65 0.55
N ASN A 126 31.47 -0.20 -0.54
CA ASN A 126 32.14 0.66 -1.50
C ASN A 126 32.02 2.15 -1.14
N GLY A 127 31.12 2.51 -0.23
CA GLY A 127 30.89 3.88 0.22
C GLY A 127 31.57 4.25 1.53
N TYR A 128 32.15 3.30 2.20
CA TYR A 128 32.92 3.49 3.41
C TYR A 128 34.41 3.33 3.09
#